data_737d607850a652c807d93b31335d60c2
#
_entry.id   737d607850a652c807d93b31335d60c2
#
_cell.length_a   1.000
_cell.length_b   1.000
_cell.length_c   1.000
_cell.angle_alpha   90.00
_cell.angle_beta   90.00
_cell.angle_gamma   90.00
#
_symmetry.space_group_name_H-M   'P 1'
#
loop_
_entity.id
_entity.type
_entity.pdbx_description
1 polymer ?
#
loop_
_entity_poly.entity_id
_entity_poly.type
_entity_poly.pdbx_seq_one_letter_code
_entity_poly.pdbx_strand_id
1 'polypeptide(L)'
;MQTLTKEEYDDYCSRYKKVWKYLNDVSYEEDSIIQSICDSRGYDLESNMPNMLKEIGFVFIDEDLFDETKLLKISRDLGIYTNKDTFLLKGRYIFPVRDMLGNIVALIGWYPDDKKYITTPSKFFKKGCMLFGMEQFEKTGIGKDYILVEGIFDCISVRSLGFNCVALMGIKATNYTKVLYTLFKGIVAIPDNDKEGRKVIANDAWKLPVNSKYFKWIGSLKDIDDMIKYYDMKDILKDIWKERERVVTLEC
;
A
#
# COMPACT_ATOMS: atom_id res chain seq x y z
N MET A 1 -7.74 -8.46 20.90
CA MET A 1 -8.30 -7.72 19.75
C MET A 1 -9.79 -7.94 19.79
N GLN A 2 -10.58 -6.89 19.87
CA GLN A 2 -12.04 -7.02 19.79
C GLN A 2 -12.37 -7.45 18.35
N THR A 3 -13.00 -8.61 18.19
CA THR A 3 -13.40 -9.10 16.88
C THR A 3 -14.70 -8.38 16.53
N LEU A 4 -14.72 -7.63 15.44
CA LEU A 4 -15.94 -6.99 14.94
C LEU A 4 -16.90 -8.08 14.43
N THR A 5 -18.19 -7.91 14.68
CA THR A 5 -19.22 -8.67 13.96
C THR A 5 -19.24 -8.23 12.49
N LYS A 6 -19.90 -8.99 11.63
CA LYS A 6 -20.07 -8.61 10.22
C LYS A 6 -20.79 -7.25 10.10
N GLU A 7 -21.83 -7.02 10.87
CA GLU A 7 -22.60 -5.79 10.87
C GLU A 7 -21.75 -4.58 11.30
N GLU A 8 -20.96 -4.74 12.37
CA GLU A 8 -20.01 -3.69 12.81
C GLU A 8 -18.96 -3.39 11.76
N TYR A 9 -18.49 -4.41 11.05
CA TYR A 9 -17.53 -4.24 9.95
C TYR A 9 -18.15 -3.52 8.76
N ASP A 10 -19.35 -3.88 8.34
CA ASP A 10 -20.06 -3.26 7.23
C ASP A 10 -20.39 -1.79 7.54
N ASP A 11 -20.80 -1.46 8.77
CA ASP A 11 -21.00 -0.09 9.23
C ASP A 11 -19.68 0.70 9.21
N TYR A 12 -18.60 0.11 9.71
CA TYR A 12 -17.26 0.72 9.70
C TYR A 12 -16.80 1.08 8.27
N CYS A 13 -16.90 0.16 7.33
CA CYS A 13 -16.56 0.40 5.93
C CYS A 13 -17.47 1.46 5.29
N SER A 14 -18.77 1.44 5.60
CA SER A 14 -19.74 2.44 5.14
C SER A 14 -19.37 3.86 5.61
N ARG A 15 -18.88 4.00 6.83
CA ARG A 15 -18.41 5.30 7.37
C ARG A 15 -17.18 5.80 6.63
N TYR A 16 -16.17 4.94 6.38
CA TYR A 16 -15.01 5.31 5.57
C TYR A 16 -15.40 5.70 4.15
N LYS A 17 -16.33 4.98 3.52
CA LYS A 17 -16.83 5.30 2.19
C LYS A 17 -17.47 6.71 2.12
N LYS A 18 -18.21 7.10 3.17
CA LYS A 18 -18.81 8.45 3.25
C LYS A 18 -17.75 9.53 3.38
N VAL A 19 -16.77 9.32 4.27
CA VAL A 19 -15.65 10.26 4.44
C VAL A 19 -14.85 10.36 3.13
N TRP A 20 -14.52 9.23 2.51
CA TRP A 20 -13.78 9.21 1.26
C TRP A 20 -14.50 9.95 0.13
N LYS A 21 -15.80 9.73 0.00
CA LYS A 21 -16.61 10.48 -0.99
C LYS A 21 -16.50 11.99 -0.76
N TYR A 22 -16.67 12.44 0.48
CA TYR A 22 -16.56 13.86 0.80
C TYR A 22 -15.16 14.41 0.49
N LEU A 23 -14.10 13.69 0.85
CA LEU A 23 -12.74 14.12 0.55
C LEU A 23 -12.48 14.25 -0.96
N ASN A 24 -13.07 13.38 -1.77
CA ASN A 24 -13.01 13.52 -3.24
C ASN A 24 -13.78 14.74 -3.73
N ASP A 25 -14.96 15.02 -3.15
CA ASP A 25 -15.81 16.14 -3.58
C ASP A 25 -15.16 17.51 -3.27
N VAL A 26 -14.29 17.60 -2.25
CA VAL A 26 -13.64 18.85 -1.79
C VAL A 26 -12.15 18.93 -2.10
N SER A 27 -11.56 17.90 -2.68
CA SER A 27 -10.15 17.82 -3.05
C SER A 27 -9.83 18.72 -4.23
N TYR A 28 -8.54 19.00 -4.41
CA TYR A 28 -8.01 19.56 -5.66
C TYR A 28 -8.28 18.63 -6.84
N GLU A 29 -8.16 19.14 -8.06
CA GLU A 29 -8.34 18.36 -9.28
C GLU A 29 -7.35 17.18 -9.34
N GLU A 30 -7.85 16.00 -9.72
CA GLU A 30 -7.10 14.75 -9.73
C GLU A 30 -5.82 14.85 -10.57
N ASP A 31 -5.88 15.44 -11.77
CA ASP A 31 -4.71 15.57 -12.66
C ASP A 31 -3.60 16.42 -12.02
N SER A 32 -3.94 17.49 -11.31
CA SER A 32 -2.98 18.33 -10.58
C SER A 32 -2.32 17.55 -9.44
N ILE A 33 -3.08 16.73 -8.74
CA ILE A 33 -2.56 15.87 -7.67
C ILE A 33 -1.60 14.82 -8.23
N ILE A 34 -1.99 14.14 -9.29
CA ILE A 34 -1.17 13.11 -9.95
C ILE A 34 0.12 13.71 -10.49
N GLN A 35 0.05 14.86 -11.18
CA GLN A 35 1.23 15.58 -11.63
C GLN A 35 2.19 15.87 -10.47
N SER A 36 1.68 16.44 -9.38
CA SER A 36 2.48 16.79 -8.21
C SER A 36 3.14 15.58 -7.54
N ILE A 37 2.44 14.45 -7.49
CA ILE A 37 3.03 13.20 -6.99
C ILE A 37 4.13 12.71 -7.93
N CYS A 38 3.90 12.73 -9.25
CA CYS A 38 4.90 12.31 -10.23
C CYS A 38 6.16 13.19 -10.12
N ASP A 39 6.01 14.51 -10.07
CA ASP A 39 7.12 15.46 -9.94
C ASP A 39 7.92 15.20 -8.65
N SER A 40 7.24 15.03 -7.52
CA SER A 40 7.90 14.81 -6.22
C SER A 40 8.61 13.46 -6.12
N ARG A 41 8.17 12.46 -6.87
CA ARG A 41 8.74 11.12 -6.90
C ARG A 41 9.70 10.88 -8.06
N GLY A 42 9.74 11.79 -9.06
CA GLY A 42 10.53 11.62 -10.28
C GLY A 42 9.99 10.54 -11.20
N TYR A 43 8.67 10.39 -11.27
CA TYR A 43 8.02 9.45 -12.19
C TYR A 43 7.85 10.08 -13.58
N ASP A 44 8.01 9.25 -14.61
CA ASP A 44 7.73 9.64 -15.97
C ASP A 44 6.21 9.69 -16.23
N LEU A 45 5.72 10.83 -16.70
CA LEU A 45 4.32 11.08 -17.01
C LEU A 45 3.82 10.31 -18.23
N GLU A 46 4.71 9.93 -19.13
CA GLU A 46 4.39 9.12 -20.31
C GLU A 46 4.30 7.61 -19.97
N SER A 47 4.73 7.24 -18.77
CA SER A 47 4.62 5.86 -18.28
C SER A 47 3.19 5.51 -17.85
N ASN A 48 2.97 4.25 -17.43
CA ASN A 48 1.68 3.84 -16.86
C ASN A 48 1.49 4.29 -15.39
N MET A 49 2.45 4.99 -14.80
CA MET A 49 2.39 5.43 -13.41
C MET A 49 1.22 6.39 -13.11
N PRO A 50 0.94 7.43 -13.94
CA PRO A 50 -0.21 8.29 -13.72
C PRO A 50 -1.53 7.52 -13.67
N ASN A 51 -1.73 6.56 -14.56
CA ASN A 51 -2.94 5.72 -14.57
C ASN A 51 -3.04 4.86 -13.31
N MET A 52 -1.93 4.32 -12.83
CA MET A 52 -1.90 3.54 -11.58
C MET A 52 -2.22 4.41 -10.37
N LEU A 53 -1.69 5.63 -10.30
CA LEU A 53 -2.01 6.58 -9.24
C LEU A 53 -3.51 6.95 -9.24
N LYS A 54 -4.12 7.15 -10.42
CA LYS A 54 -5.57 7.36 -10.56
C LYS A 54 -6.37 6.15 -10.08
N GLU A 55 -5.94 4.94 -10.44
CA GLU A 55 -6.61 3.71 -10.00
C GLU A 55 -6.59 3.54 -8.46
N ILE A 56 -5.49 3.88 -7.80
CA ILE A 56 -5.41 3.90 -6.34
C ILE A 56 -6.37 4.94 -5.76
N GLY A 57 -6.42 6.10 -6.40
CA GLY A 57 -7.17 7.28 -5.97
C GLY A 57 -6.38 8.08 -4.93
N PHE A 58 -6.06 9.33 -5.27
CA PHE A 58 -5.41 10.26 -4.36
C PHE A 58 -6.22 11.54 -4.26
N VAL A 59 -6.29 12.10 -3.06
CA VAL A 59 -6.87 13.41 -2.80
C VAL A 59 -5.87 14.26 -2.01
N PHE A 60 -5.94 15.57 -2.12
CA PHE A 60 -5.12 16.49 -1.35
C PHE A 60 -6.02 17.53 -0.68
N ILE A 61 -5.86 17.71 0.63
CA ILE A 61 -6.66 18.62 1.45
C ILE A 61 -5.70 19.43 2.32
N ASP A 62 -5.66 20.74 2.13
CA ASP A 62 -4.80 21.65 2.90
C ASP A 62 -5.55 22.48 3.95
N GLU A 63 -6.87 22.33 4.03
CA GLU A 63 -7.73 23.03 4.97
C GLU A 63 -8.39 22.11 6.01
N ASP A 64 -8.90 22.68 7.08
CA ASP A 64 -9.73 21.99 8.08
C ASP A 64 -11.20 22.07 7.65
N LEU A 65 -11.61 21.19 6.72
CA LEU A 65 -12.81 21.33 5.88
C LEU A 65 -14.11 20.75 6.45
N PHE A 66 -14.10 20.13 7.62
CA PHE A 66 -15.31 19.45 8.10
C PHE A 66 -16.31 20.40 8.79
N ASP A 67 -17.12 21.09 7.99
CA ASP A 67 -18.17 21.99 8.47
C ASP A 67 -19.53 21.28 8.68
N GLU A 68 -19.72 20.07 8.12
CA GLU A 68 -20.94 19.29 8.31
C GLU A 68 -20.89 18.47 9.60
N THR A 69 -21.69 18.85 10.59
CA THR A 69 -21.75 18.23 11.94
C THR A 69 -21.84 16.71 11.93
N LYS A 70 -22.57 16.11 10.98
CA LYS A 70 -22.71 14.64 10.87
C LYS A 70 -21.42 13.97 10.38
N LEU A 71 -20.76 14.57 9.37
CA LEU A 71 -19.53 14.04 8.80
C LEU A 71 -18.36 14.23 9.76
N LEU A 72 -18.31 15.35 10.47
CA LEU A 72 -17.37 15.61 11.54
C LEU A 72 -17.47 14.55 12.64
N LYS A 73 -18.69 14.19 13.07
CA LYS A 73 -18.89 13.11 14.05
C LYS A 73 -18.34 11.77 13.56
N ILE A 74 -18.69 11.37 12.31
CA ILE A 74 -18.18 10.14 11.71
C ILE A 74 -16.65 10.15 11.66
N SER A 75 -16.04 11.26 11.27
CA SER A 75 -14.58 11.42 11.16
C SER A 75 -13.88 11.35 12.52
N ARG A 76 -14.48 11.89 13.57
CA ARG A 76 -13.99 11.74 14.95
C ARG A 76 -14.10 10.30 15.43
N ASP A 77 -15.22 9.63 15.18
CA ASP A 77 -15.43 8.22 15.54
C ASP A 77 -14.42 7.30 14.86
N LEU A 78 -14.00 7.63 13.63
CA LEU A 78 -12.96 6.93 12.89
C LEU A 78 -11.53 7.37 13.28
N GLY A 79 -11.39 8.40 14.12
CA GLY A 79 -10.09 8.95 14.52
C GLY A 79 -9.35 9.69 13.41
N ILE A 80 -10.04 10.09 12.35
CA ILE A 80 -9.50 10.88 11.24
C ILE A 80 -9.47 12.38 11.63
N TYR A 81 -10.40 12.79 12.49
CA TYR A 81 -10.44 14.12 13.05
C TYR A 81 -10.09 14.06 14.53
N THR A 82 -9.14 14.87 14.97
CA THR A 82 -8.65 14.85 16.36
C THR A 82 -9.63 15.52 17.32
N ASN A 83 -9.47 15.24 18.62
CA ASN A 83 -10.25 15.94 19.66
C ASN A 83 -9.94 17.46 19.77
N LYS A 84 -8.92 17.93 19.06
CA LYS A 84 -8.54 19.36 18.96
C LYS A 84 -9.09 20.02 17.71
N ASP A 85 -10.09 19.40 17.08
CA ASP A 85 -10.72 19.87 15.85
C ASP A 85 -9.74 20.09 14.69
N THR A 86 -8.73 19.21 14.59
CA THR A 86 -7.73 19.22 13.54
C THR A 86 -7.90 18.00 12.66
N PHE A 87 -7.93 18.18 11.36
CA PHE A 87 -7.91 17.08 10.40
C PHE A 87 -6.54 16.42 10.38
N LEU A 88 -6.48 15.13 10.76
CA LEU A 88 -5.23 14.38 10.97
C LEU A 88 -4.35 14.32 9.70
N LEU A 89 -4.99 14.30 8.52
CA LEU A 89 -4.34 14.11 7.25
C LEU A 89 -4.19 15.42 6.44
N LYS A 90 -4.40 16.57 7.07
CA LYS A 90 -4.25 17.90 6.46
C LYS A 90 -2.86 18.09 5.85
N GLY A 91 -2.81 18.71 4.67
CA GLY A 91 -1.58 19.01 3.94
C GLY A 91 -0.86 17.77 3.41
N ARG A 92 -1.58 16.65 3.22
CA ARG A 92 -1.01 15.38 2.75
C ARG A 92 -1.74 14.85 1.54
N TYR A 93 -1.03 14.11 0.71
CA TYR A 93 -1.65 13.27 -0.31
C TYR A 93 -2.28 12.06 0.39
N ILE A 94 -3.61 12.00 0.33
CA ILE A 94 -4.41 11.01 1.05
C ILE A 94 -4.87 9.94 0.07
N PHE A 95 -4.76 8.67 0.45
CA PHE A 95 -5.24 7.56 -0.34
C PHE A 95 -5.84 6.46 0.53
N PRO A 96 -6.77 5.65 -0.02
CA PRO A 96 -7.46 4.63 0.74
C PRO A 96 -6.62 3.35 0.86
N VAL A 97 -6.74 2.68 2.02
CA VAL A 97 -6.39 1.26 2.16
C VAL A 97 -7.67 0.46 1.99
N ARG A 98 -7.64 -0.49 1.06
CA ARG A 98 -8.79 -1.33 0.74
C ARG A 98 -8.55 -2.77 1.15
N ASP A 99 -9.62 -3.45 1.57
CA ASP A 99 -9.59 -4.90 1.77
C ASP A 99 -9.68 -5.66 0.43
N MET A 100 -9.71 -6.99 0.51
CA MET A 100 -9.83 -7.88 -0.65
C MET A 100 -11.17 -7.78 -1.39
N LEU A 101 -12.17 -7.13 -0.82
CA LEU A 101 -13.48 -6.87 -1.41
C LEU A 101 -13.61 -5.42 -1.92
N GLY A 102 -12.52 -4.65 -1.93
CA GLY A 102 -12.49 -3.26 -2.33
C GLY A 102 -13.05 -2.26 -1.30
N ASN A 103 -13.47 -2.71 -0.11
CA ASN A 103 -13.97 -1.82 0.93
C ASN A 103 -12.84 -0.97 1.52
N ILE A 104 -13.10 0.32 1.73
CA ILE A 104 -12.14 1.21 2.39
C ILE A 104 -12.15 0.92 3.88
N VAL A 105 -11.00 0.57 4.42
CA VAL A 105 -10.80 0.21 5.83
C VAL A 105 -9.89 1.17 6.58
N ALA A 106 -9.17 2.01 5.87
CA ALA A 106 -8.33 3.06 6.44
C ALA A 106 -8.01 4.13 5.39
N LEU A 107 -7.53 5.28 5.85
CA LEU A 107 -6.90 6.30 5.03
C LEU A 107 -5.46 6.48 5.48
N ILE A 108 -4.58 6.73 4.51
CA ILE A 108 -3.18 7.06 4.73
C ILE A 108 -2.90 8.41 4.10
N GLY A 109 -2.23 9.28 4.84
CA GLY A 109 -1.68 10.53 4.33
C GLY A 109 -0.17 10.43 4.17
N TRP A 110 0.33 10.79 3.01
CA TRP A 110 1.75 10.86 2.69
C TRP A 110 2.17 12.32 2.44
N TYR A 111 3.34 12.68 2.94
CA TYR A 111 3.95 14.00 2.72
C TYR A 111 5.31 13.84 2.05
N PRO A 112 5.55 14.47 0.88
CA PRO A 112 6.76 14.27 0.10
C PRO A 112 8.06 14.64 0.82
N ASP A 113 8.07 15.78 1.52
CA ASP A 113 9.28 16.37 2.08
C ASP A 113 9.90 15.51 3.18
N ASP A 114 9.09 14.92 4.06
CA ASP A 114 9.56 14.09 5.16
C ASP A 114 9.40 12.58 4.89
N LYS A 115 8.82 12.21 3.75
CA LYS A 115 8.52 10.83 3.33
C LYS A 115 7.74 10.02 4.38
N LYS A 116 7.07 10.71 5.29
CA LYS A 116 6.34 10.07 6.39
C LYS A 116 4.89 9.77 6.00
N TYR A 117 4.43 8.64 6.51
CA TYR A 117 3.05 8.23 6.42
C TYR A 117 2.35 8.41 7.75
N ILE A 118 1.19 9.08 7.73
CA ILE A 118 0.24 9.07 8.84
C ILE A 118 -0.91 8.16 8.47
N THR A 119 -1.30 7.27 9.38
CA THR A 119 -2.45 6.39 9.20
C THR A 119 -3.49 6.69 10.25
N THR A 120 -4.72 6.28 9.99
CA THR A 120 -5.77 6.31 11.02
C THR A 120 -5.32 5.58 12.29
N PRO A 121 -5.78 6.01 13.47
CA PRO A 121 -5.36 5.43 14.75
C PRO A 121 -5.53 3.92 14.82
N SER A 122 -4.59 3.26 15.50
CA SER A 122 -4.50 1.79 15.55
C SER A 122 -5.69 1.07 16.19
N LYS A 123 -6.54 1.77 16.94
CA LYS A 123 -7.79 1.18 17.44
C LYS A 123 -8.80 0.88 16.33
N PHE A 124 -8.72 1.59 15.20
CA PHE A 124 -9.58 1.42 14.03
C PHE A 124 -8.90 0.63 12.92
N PHE A 125 -7.57 0.78 12.79
CA PHE A 125 -6.80 0.14 11.75
C PHE A 125 -5.43 -0.34 12.28
N LYS A 126 -5.08 -1.60 12.01
CA LYS A 126 -3.79 -2.19 12.36
C LYS A 126 -3.04 -2.59 11.10
N LYS A 127 -1.99 -1.87 10.74
CA LYS A 127 -1.14 -2.15 9.57
C LYS A 127 -0.74 -3.62 9.46
N GLY A 128 -0.31 -4.24 10.55
CA GLY A 128 0.11 -5.63 10.56
C GLY A 128 -1.01 -6.68 10.35
N CYS A 129 -2.26 -6.26 10.17
CA CYS A 129 -3.37 -7.17 9.87
C CYS A 129 -3.81 -7.10 8.41
N MET A 130 -3.21 -6.24 7.61
CA MET A 130 -3.59 -6.00 6.21
C MET A 130 -2.35 -5.80 5.35
N LEU A 131 -2.50 -6.07 4.07
CA LEU A 131 -1.54 -5.71 3.04
C LEU A 131 -2.13 -4.60 2.18
N PHE A 132 -1.33 -3.60 1.82
CA PHE A 132 -1.75 -2.63 0.81
C PHE A 132 -1.80 -3.32 -0.56
N GLY A 133 -2.79 -2.99 -1.38
CA GLY A 133 -2.96 -3.60 -2.70
C GLY A 133 -3.84 -4.87 -2.70
N MET A 134 -4.50 -5.22 -1.58
CA MET A 134 -5.36 -6.42 -1.51
C MET A 134 -6.61 -6.31 -2.39
N GLU A 135 -7.06 -5.13 -2.75
CA GLU A 135 -8.20 -4.93 -3.65
C GLU A 135 -8.00 -5.56 -5.05
N GLN A 136 -6.76 -5.85 -5.41
CA GLN A 136 -6.46 -6.57 -6.66
C GLN A 136 -7.10 -7.96 -6.70
N PHE A 137 -7.37 -8.58 -5.56
CA PHE A 137 -8.01 -9.90 -5.50
C PHE A 137 -9.41 -9.89 -6.13
N GLU A 138 -10.11 -8.77 -6.11
CA GLU A 138 -11.39 -8.63 -6.80
C GLU A 138 -11.25 -8.87 -8.31
N LYS A 139 -10.15 -8.38 -8.91
CA LYS A 139 -9.87 -8.51 -10.35
C LYS A 139 -9.13 -9.80 -10.71
N THR A 140 -8.15 -10.19 -9.90
CA THR A 140 -7.22 -11.29 -10.22
C THR A 140 -7.63 -12.62 -9.62
N GLY A 141 -8.46 -12.60 -8.58
CA GLY A 141 -8.78 -13.76 -7.75
C GLY A 141 -7.64 -14.15 -6.79
N ILE A 142 -7.96 -15.05 -5.86
CA ILE A 142 -6.98 -15.67 -4.97
C ILE A 142 -6.20 -16.78 -5.68
N GLY A 143 -5.12 -17.28 -5.09
CA GLY A 143 -4.33 -18.38 -5.64
C GLY A 143 -3.48 -17.99 -6.85
N LYS A 144 -3.16 -16.71 -7.00
CA LYS A 144 -2.20 -16.18 -7.96
C LYS A 144 -0.87 -15.90 -7.29
N ASP A 145 0.11 -15.64 -8.12
CA ASP A 145 1.44 -15.25 -7.69
C ASP A 145 1.52 -13.74 -7.47
N TYR A 146 2.21 -13.34 -6.41
CA TYR A 146 2.34 -11.93 -6.02
C TYR A 146 3.78 -11.54 -5.71
N ILE A 147 4.11 -10.31 -6.01
CA ILE A 147 5.30 -9.64 -5.48
C ILE A 147 4.90 -9.03 -4.13
N LEU A 148 5.73 -9.24 -3.11
CA LEU A 148 5.58 -8.66 -1.78
C LEU A 148 6.71 -7.66 -1.55
N VAL A 149 6.35 -6.42 -1.28
CA VAL A 149 7.29 -5.32 -1.00
C VAL A 149 7.07 -4.73 0.38
N GLU A 150 7.97 -3.89 0.83
CA GLU A 150 7.84 -3.20 2.11
C GLU A 150 6.95 -1.98 2.02
N GLY A 151 7.19 -1.11 1.05
CA GLY A 151 6.61 0.21 0.91
C GLY A 151 5.40 0.27 -0.03
N ILE A 152 4.57 1.28 0.19
CA ILE A 152 3.36 1.49 -0.62
C ILE A 152 3.71 1.93 -2.03
N PHE A 153 4.66 2.87 -2.18
CA PHE A 153 5.08 3.32 -3.51
C PHE A 153 5.81 2.23 -4.28
N ASP A 154 6.58 1.35 -3.61
CA ASP A 154 7.15 0.16 -4.25
C ASP A 154 6.05 -0.72 -4.86
N CYS A 155 4.96 -0.91 -4.12
CA CYS A 155 3.81 -1.67 -4.60
C CYS A 155 3.14 -0.98 -5.81
N ILE A 156 2.94 0.34 -5.75
CA ILE A 156 2.35 1.12 -6.86
C ILE A 156 3.25 1.02 -8.10
N SER A 157 4.55 1.16 -7.92
CA SER A 157 5.54 1.09 -9.00
C SER A 157 5.57 -0.28 -9.68
N VAL A 158 5.55 -1.35 -8.91
CA VAL A 158 5.47 -2.72 -9.45
C VAL A 158 4.14 -2.95 -10.19
N ARG A 159 3.03 -2.45 -9.65
CA ARG A 159 1.71 -2.54 -10.30
C ARG A 159 1.63 -1.77 -11.60
N SER A 160 2.29 -0.61 -11.71
CA SER A 160 2.32 0.18 -12.95
C SER A 160 2.95 -0.58 -14.11
N LEU A 161 3.79 -1.57 -13.82
CA LEU A 161 4.40 -2.49 -14.80
C LEU A 161 3.49 -3.68 -15.15
N GLY A 162 2.31 -3.81 -14.53
CA GLY A 162 1.33 -4.86 -14.78
C GLY A 162 1.51 -6.13 -13.95
N PHE A 163 2.28 -6.10 -12.86
CA PHE A 163 2.45 -7.23 -11.95
C PHE A 163 1.50 -7.14 -10.75
N ASN A 164 1.07 -8.30 -10.26
CA ASN A 164 0.35 -8.36 -8.99
C ASN A 164 1.32 -8.05 -7.85
N CYS A 165 1.00 -7.06 -7.04
CA CYS A 165 1.86 -6.65 -5.95
C CYS A 165 1.07 -6.24 -4.72
N VAL A 166 1.61 -6.57 -3.54
CA VAL A 166 1.10 -6.13 -2.24
C VAL A 166 2.24 -5.62 -1.37
N ALA A 167 1.95 -4.68 -0.47
CA ALA A 167 2.93 -4.15 0.47
C ALA A 167 2.57 -4.45 1.92
N LEU A 168 3.61 -4.71 2.75
CA LEU A 168 3.48 -4.93 4.19
C LEU A 168 3.11 -3.67 4.96
N MET A 169 3.36 -2.49 4.41
CA MET A 169 3.25 -1.21 5.10
C MET A 169 4.09 -1.12 6.39
N GLY A 170 5.19 -1.88 6.47
CA GLY A 170 6.10 -1.94 7.62
C GLY A 170 7.08 -3.10 7.53
N ILE A 171 8.07 -3.09 8.42
CA ILE A 171 9.26 -3.98 8.37
C ILE A 171 8.94 -5.43 8.79
N LYS A 172 7.87 -5.68 9.54
CA LYS A 172 7.63 -6.99 10.16
C LYS A 172 6.30 -7.60 9.75
N ALA A 173 6.33 -8.85 9.32
CA ALA A 173 5.14 -9.67 9.20
C ALA A 173 4.59 -10.06 10.58
N THR A 174 3.28 -9.99 10.74
CA THR A 174 2.55 -10.45 11.92
C THR A 174 1.95 -11.84 11.70
N ASN A 175 1.35 -12.44 12.71
CA ASN A 175 0.61 -13.70 12.54
C ASN A 175 -0.59 -13.53 11.58
N TYR A 176 -1.20 -12.35 11.52
CA TYR A 176 -2.28 -12.06 10.58
C TYR A 176 -1.76 -12.00 9.14
N THR A 177 -0.62 -11.35 8.91
CA THR A 177 0.02 -11.31 7.60
C THR A 177 0.30 -12.71 7.07
N LYS A 178 0.77 -13.63 7.94
CA LYS A 178 1.01 -15.04 7.57
C LYS A 178 -0.27 -15.76 7.13
N VAL A 179 -1.40 -15.46 7.77
CA VAL A 179 -2.70 -16.00 7.31
C VAL A 179 -3.04 -15.46 5.93
N LEU A 180 -2.77 -14.18 5.65
CA LEU A 180 -2.99 -13.61 4.32
C LEU A 180 -2.12 -14.25 3.24
N TYR A 181 -0.92 -14.73 3.59
CA TYR A 181 -0.06 -15.44 2.63
C TYR A 181 -0.68 -16.74 2.10
N THR A 182 -1.62 -17.33 2.80
CA THR A 182 -2.34 -18.53 2.31
C THR A 182 -3.24 -18.24 1.11
N LEU A 183 -3.51 -16.96 0.82
CA LEU A 183 -4.29 -16.53 -0.34
C LEU A 183 -3.46 -16.52 -1.63
N PHE A 184 -2.14 -16.58 -1.53
CA PHE A 184 -1.24 -16.55 -2.66
C PHE A 184 -0.81 -17.96 -3.07
N LYS A 185 -0.63 -18.19 -4.38
CA LYS A 185 0.00 -19.40 -4.89
C LYS A 185 1.49 -19.41 -4.54
N GLY A 186 2.10 -18.24 -4.60
CA GLY A 186 3.47 -18.03 -4.18
C GLY A 186 3.85 -16.56 -4.17
N ILE A 187 4.97 -16.26 -3.52
CA ILE A 187 5.43 -14.90 -3.25
C ILE A 187 6.88 -14.75 -3.71
N VAL A 188 7.14 -13.65 -4.42
CA VAL A 188 8.50 -13.12 -4.58
C VAL A 188 8.59 -11.88 -3.69
N ALA A 189 9.37 -11.96 -2.64
CA ALA A 189 9.55 -10.88 -1.67
C ALA A 189 10.74 -10.00 -2.05
N ILE A 190 10.53 -8.71 -2.13
CA ILE A 190 11.54 -7.70 -2.48
C ILE A 190 11.64 -6.69 -1.33
N PRO A 191 12.39 -7.00 -0.25
CA PRO A 191 12.68 -6.03 0.81
C PRO A 191 13.63 -4.93 0.29
N ASP A 192 13.66 -3.79 0.96
CA ASP A 192 14.59 -2.70 0.63
C ASP A 192 16.05 -3.17 0.65
N ASN A 193 16.89 -2.60 -0.21
CA ASN A 193 18.33 -2.90 -0.26
C ASN A 193 19.12 -2.09 0.77
N ASP A 194 18.64 -2.06 1.97
CA ASP A 194 19.33 -1.41 3.09
C ASP A 194 19.73 -2.41 4.18
N LYS A 195 20.25 -1.92 5.30
CA LYS A 195 20.68 -2.76 6.41
C LYS A 195 19.51 -3.56 7.02
N GLU A 196 18.32 -2.96 7.09
CA GLU A 196 17.14 -3.61 7.69
C GLU A 196 16.54 -4.64 6.71
N GLY A 197 16.43 -4.32 5.42
CA GLY A 197 15.98 -5.28 4.41
C GLY A 197 16.91 -6.49 4.28
N ARG A 198 18.24 -6.30 4.38
CA ARG A 198 19.18 -7.43 4.44
C ARG A 198 18.98 -8.31 5.68
N LYS A 199 18.60 -7.72 6.84
CA LYS A 199 18.25 -8.50 8.03
C LYS A 199 16.93 -9.26 7.84
N VAL A 200 15.97 -8.67 7.11
CA VAL A 200 14.70 -9.34 6.76
C VAL A 200 15.00 -10.66 6.01
N ILE A 201 15.88 -10.61 5.01
CA ILE A 201 16.28 -11.78 4.24
C ILE A 201 17.02 -12.80 5.13
N ALA A 202 18.05 -12.34 5.84
CA ALA A 202 18.92 -13.22 6.65
C ALA A 202 18.17 -13.97 7.77
N ASN A 203 17.15 -13.35 8.34
CA ASN A 203 16.39 -13.92 9.47
C ASN A 203 15.01 -14.43 9.07
N ASP A 204 14.68 -14.44 7.78
CA ASP A 204 13.32 -14.72 7.29
C ASP A 204 12.25 -13.96 8.12
N ALA A 205 12.48 -12.65 8.33
CA ALA A 205 11.63 -11.85 9.23
C ALA A 205 10.20 -11.70 8.72
N TRP A 206 9.97 -11.87 7.43
CA TRP A 206 8.64 -11.86 6.82
C TRP A 206 7.94 -13.21 6.89
N LYS A 207 8.65 -14.28 7.28
CA LYS A 207 8.08 -15.61 7.49
C LYS A 207 7.29 -16.12 6.29
N LEU A 208 7.92 -16.09 5.14
CA LEU A 208 7.30 -16.45 3.87
C LEU A 208 6.87 -17.93 3.83
N PRO A 209 5.84 -18.28 3.05
CA PRO A 209 5.50 -19.66 2.75
C PRO A 209 6.65 -20.39 2.02
N VAL A 210 6.66 -21.72 2.13
CA VAL A 210 7.70 -22.58 1.51
C VAL A 210 7.88 -22.35 0.01
N ASN A 211 6.81 -22.05 -0.72
CA ASN A 211 6.82 -21.80 -2.17
C ASN A 211 7.21 -20.36 -2.53
N SER A 212 7.88 -19.65 -1.64
CA SER A 212 8.22 -18.25 -1.82
C SER A 212 9.73 -18.06 -1.81
N LYS A 213 10.18 -16.95 -2.36
CA LYS A 213 11.61 -16.60 -2.35
C LYS A 213 11.82 -15.11 -2.14
N TYR A 214 12.99 -14.77 -1.64
CA TYR A 214 13.46 -13.39 -1.59
C TYR A 214 14.20 -13.03 -2.87
N PHE A 215 13.99 -11.80 -3.32
CA PHE A 215 14.76 -11.21 -4.41
C PHE A 215 16.18 -10.90 -3.93
N LYS A 216 17.16 -11.26 -4.75
CA LYS A 216 18.57 -10.95 -4.48
C LYS A 216 18.93 -9.65 -5.21
N TRP A 217 19.19 -8.63 -4.43
CA TRP A 217 19.59 -7.32 -4.96
C TRP A 217 20.89 -7.37 -5.74
N ILE A 218 20.92 -6.67 -6.87
CA ILE A 218 22.11 -6.45 -7.71
C ILE A 218 22.30 -4.93 -7.78
N GLY A 219 23.49 -4.45 -7.38
CA GLY A 219 23.81 -3.01 -7.39
C GLY A 219 23.46 -2.29 -6.10
N SER A 220 23.44 -0.96 -6.14
CA SER A 220 23.38 -0.06 -4.98
C SER A 220 22.04 0.68 -4.82
N LEU A 221 21.07 0.47 -5.72
CA LEU A 221 19.76 1.13 -5.61
C LEU A 221 19.05 0.67 -4.33
N LYS A 222 18.32 1.59 -3.72
CA LYS A 222 17.78 1.40 -2.38
C LYS A 222 16.58 0.47 -2.35
N ASP A 223 15.64 0.67 -3.25
CA ASP A 223 14.35 -0.02 -3.29
C ASP A 223 13.89 -0.24 -4.74
N ILE A 224 12.79 -0.97 -4.92
CA ILE A 224 12.30 -1.28 -6.26
C ILE A 224 11.68 -0.06 -6.95
N ASP A 225 11.16 0.90 -6.20
CA ASP A 225 10.67 2.15 -6.74
C ASP A 225 11.80 2.95 -7.41
N ASP A 226 12.97 3.02 -6.78
CA ASP A 226 14.16 3.62 -7.40
C ASP A 226 14.65 2.82 -8.63
N MET A 227 14.62 1.49 -8.58
CA MET A 227 15.04 0.66 -9.73
C MET A 227 14.17 0.91 -10.96
N ILE A 228 12.87 1.03 -10.79
CA ILE A 228 11.91 1.24 -11.89
C ILE A 228 12.17 2.55 -12.66
N LYS A 229 12.70 3.56 -12.00
CA LYS A 229 13.04 4.85 -12.62
C LYS A 229 14.27 4.80 -13.53
N TYR A 230 15.18 3.88 -13.28
CA TYR A 230 16.48 3.81 -13.94
C TYR A 230 16.64 2.64 -14.91
N TYR A 231 15.81 1.61 -14.79
CA TYR A 231 15.92 0.37 -15.58
C TYR A 231 14.58 -0.04 -16.17
N ASP A 232 14.61 -0.74 -17.30
CA ASP A 232 13.44 -1.47 -17.80
C ASP A 232 13.16 -2.69 -16.91
N MET A 233 12.51 -2.42 -15.79
CA MET A 233 12.20 -3.43 -14.78
C MET A 233 11.21 -4.47 -15.25
N LYS A 234 10.46 -4.20 -16.33
CA LYS A 234 9.45 -5.14 -16.82
C LYS A 234 10.07 -6.47 -17.24
N ASP A 235 11.21 -6.42 -17.90
CA ASP A 235 11.92 -7.63 -18.31
C ASP A 235 12.63 -8.29 -17.13
N ILE A 236 13.24 -7.51 -16.23
CA ILE A 236 13.85 -8.04 -14.99
C ILE A 236 12.80 -8.76 -14.14
N LEU A 237 11.63 -8.17 -13.94
CA LEU A 237 10.55 -8.82 -13.15
C LEU A 237 10.01 -10.06 -13.84
N LYS A 238 9.91 -10.08 -15.18
CA LYS A 238 9.55 -11.29 -15.94
C LYS A 238 10.57 -12.41 -15.73
N ASP A 239 11.85 -12.09 -15.74
CA ASP A 239 12.90 -13.07 -15.55
C ASP A 239 12.93 -13.63 -14.12
N ILE A 240 12.77 -12.74 -13.11
CA ILE A 240 12.59 -13.15 -11.71
C ILE A 240 11.39 -14.11 -11.58
N TRP A 241 10.34 -13.84 -12.33
CA TRP A 241 9.12 -14.63 -12.32
C TRP A 241 9.30 -15.99 -12.99
N LYS A 242 10.01 -16.07 -14.12
CA LYS A 242 10.33 -17.31 -14.83
C LYS A 242 11.29 -18.21 -14.04
N GLU A 243 12.31 -17.64 -13.41
CA GLU A 243 13.26 -18.40 -12.58
C GLU A 243 12.62 -19.03 -11.34
N ARG A 244 11.42 -18.59 -10.96
CA ARG A 244 10.65 -19.18 -9.87
C ARG A 244 10.20 -20.61 -10.17
N GLU A 245 9.97 -20.96 -11.42
CA GLU A 245 9.63 -22.33 -11.83
C GLU A 245 10.83 -23.29 -11.76
N ARG A 246 12.04 -22.75 -11.71
CA ARG A 246 13.24 -23.52 -11.46
C ARG A 246 13.53 -23.49 -9.96
N VAL A 247 13.35 -24.63 -9.30
CA VAL A 247 13.70 -24.80 -7.87
C VAL A 247 15.17 -24.41 -7.67
N VAL A 248 15.41 -23.19 -7.20
CA VAL A 248 16.73 -22.78 -6.72
C VAL A 248 16.69 -22.93 -5.20
N THR A 249 17.23 -24.02 -4.72
CA THR A 249 17.65 -24.17 -3.33
C THR A 249 18.69 -23.08 -3.10
N LEU A 250 18.38 -22.10 -2.27
CA LEU A 250 19.40 -21.20 -1.74
C LEU A 250 20.22 -22.03 -0.77
N GLU A 251 21.37 -22.50 -1.24
CA GLU A 251 22.41 -22.95 -0.33
C GLU A 251 22.91 -21.72 0.44
N CYS A 252 22.86 -21.82 1.79
CA CYS A 252 23.32 -20.83 2.75
C CYS A 252 24.81 -20.49 2.60
#